data_755b30125f233749ccd089f470cd65e8
#
_entry.id   755b30125f233749ccd089f470cd65e8
#
_cell.length_a   1.000
_cell.length_b   1.000
_cell.length_c   1.000
_cell.angle_alpha   90.00
_cell.angle_beta   90.00
_cell.angle_gamma   90.00
#
_symmetry.space_group_name_H-M   'P 1'
#
loop_
_entity.id
_entity.type
_entity.pdbx_description
1 polymer ?
#
loop_
_entity_poly.entity_id
_entity_poly.type
_entity_poly.pdbx_seq_one_letter_code
_entity_poly.pdbx_strand_id
1 'polypeptide(L)'
;MCIRDRYYFSQQDKKGVVIDERNNGGGSAADYMIDIMSRDVIGYFNSKTESRTPWTAPLAGIWGPKVMIINERAGSGGDLLPYMFRAKKLGPLVGTKTWGGLVGTWDTPRFIDGGRMVAPRGGFYDVDGIWSVEGEGIAPDIEVDMDPQKVLQGQDPQLEAAVEEALKMLKTKSFEMKPEPAAPVRSRRPAGWER
;
A
#
# COMPACT_ATOMS: atom_id res chain seq x y z
N MET A 1 10.52 -6.18 -8.76
CA MET A 1 9.08 -6.38 -8.79
C MET A 1 8.65 -7.79 -8.38
N CYS A 2 9.12 -8.84 -9.00
CA CYS A 2 8.70 -10.23 -8.70
C CYS A 2 8.82 -10.67 -7.23
N ILE A 3 9.82 -10.20 -6.47
CA ILE A 3 9.99 -10.58 -5.06
C ILE A 3 8.85 -9.99 -4.22
N ARG A 4 8.59 -8.70 -4.35
CA ARG A 4 7.51 -8.00 -3.64
C ARG A 4 6.15 -8.62 -3.96
N ASP A 5 5.84 -8.84 -5.23
CA ASP A 5 4.57 -9.43 -5.67
C ASP A 5 4.39 -10.84 -5.09
N ARG A 6 5.47 -11.61 -5.04
CA ARG A 6 5.47 -12.93 -4.42
C ARG A 6 5.12 -12.87 -2.93
N TYR A 7 5.70 -11.94 -2.18
CA TYR A 7 5.40 -11.81 -0.76
C TYR A 7 4.00 -11.25 -0.48
N TYR A 8 3.54 -10.28 -1.27
CA TYR A 8 2.21 -9.71 -1.09
C TYR A 8 1.10 -10.71 -1.45
N PHE A 9 1.16 -11.28 -2.64
CA PHE A 9 0.10 -12.18 -3.11
C PHE A 9 0.08 -13.55 -2.40
N SER A 10 1.19 -13.99 -1.85
CA SER A 10 1.20 -15.19 -1.01
C SER A 10 0.44 -15.01 0.31
N GLN A 11 0.13 -13.79 0.69
CA GLN A 11 -0.60 -13.43 1.90
C GLN A 11 -2.04 -12.92 1.63
N GLN A 12 -2.56 -13.14 0.43
CA GLN A 12 -3.91 -12.67 0.04
C GLN A 12 -5.05 -13.26 0.87
N ASP A 13 -4.78 -14.35 1.61
CA ASP A 13 -5.69 -14.97 2.57
C ASP A 13 -5.78 -14.20 3.90
N LYS A 14 -4.88 -13.25 4.14
CA LYS A 14 -4.82 -12.48 5.39
C LYS A 14 -5.89 -11.40 5.42
N LYS A 15 -6.38 -11.15 6.63
CA LYS A 15 -7.46 -10.18 6.88
C LYS A 15 -7.01 -8.72 6.92
N GLY A 16 -5.71 -8.47 6.98
CA GLY A 16 -5.10 -7.14 6.98
C GLY A 16 -3.60 -7.24 6.74
N VAL A 17 -2.93 -6.11 6.57
CA VAL A 17 -1.49 -6.07 6.27
C VAL A 17 -0.81 -4.88 6.94
N VAL A 18 0.39 -5.12 7.45
CA VAL A 18 1.36 -4.09 7.83
C VAL A 18 2.43 -4.02 6.73
N ILE A 19 2.66 -2.84 6.23
CA ILE A 19 3.66 -2.55 5.19
C ILE A 19 4.83 -1.85 5.86
N ASP A 20 5.99 -2.48 5.88
CA ASP A 20 7.21 -1.88 6.39
C ASP A 20 7.93 -1.14 5.26
N GLU A 21 7.85 0.18 5.30
CA GLU A 21 8.42 1.11 4.34
C GLU A 21 9.72 1.74 4.86
N ARG A 22 10.11 1.42 6.06
CA ARG A 22 11.32 1.96 6.68
C ARG A 22 12.56 1.71 5.83
N ASN A 23 13.43 2.70 5.79
CA ASN A 23 14.70 2.66 5.04
C ASN A 23 14.53 2.52 3.51
N ASN A 24 13.36 2.75 2.96
CA ASN A 24 13.20 2.80 1.51
C ASN A 24 13.89 4.06 0.95
N GLY A 25 15.06 3.90 0.35
CA GLY A 25 15.83 4.98 -0.28
C GLY A 25 15.27 5.47 -1.61
N GLY A 26 14.08 5.00 -2.02
CA GLY A 26 13.40 5.51 -3.20
C GLY A 26 13.38 4.57 -4.40
N GLY A 27 13.13 5.14 -5.56
CA GLY A 27 12.87 4.44 -6.81
C GLY A 27 11.41 4.54 -7.24
N SER A 28 11.04 3.89 -8.34
CA SER A 28 9.71 4.03 -8.98
C SER A 28 8.71 2.92 -8.61
N ALA A 29 8.88 2.27 -7.46
CA ALA A 29 7.98 1.18 -7.06
C ALA A 29 6.65 1.66 -6.45
N ALA A 30 6.56 2.93 -6.05
CA ALA A 30 5.40 3.50 -5.36
C ALA A 30 4.09 3.31 -6.14
N ASP A 31 4.07 3.61 -7.43
CA ASP A 31 2.88 3.50 -8.29
C ASP A 31 2.29 2.09 -8.26
N TYR A 32 3.13 1.09 -8.47
CA TYR A 32 2.70 -0.32 -8.44
C TYR A 32 2.17 -0.77 -7.09
N MET A 33 2.80 -0.30 -6.01
CA MET A 33 2.37 -0.67 -4.67
C MET A 33 1.00 -0.07 -4.38
N ILE A 34 0.81 1.19 -4.71
CA ILE A 34 -0.46 1.88 -4.53
C ILE A 34 -1.56 1.25 -5.38
N ASP A 35 -1.29 0.93 -6.66
CA ASP A 35 -2.27 0.26 -7.53
C ASP A 35 -2.77 -1.06 -6.96
N ILE A 36 -1.86 -1.87 -6.43
CA ILE A 36 -2.22 -3.15 -5.82
C ILE A 36 -2.98 -2.95 -4.52
N MET A 37 -2.52 -2.03 -3.66
CA MET A 37 -3.10 -1.82 -2.35
C MET A 37 -4.45 -1.08 -2.39
N SER A 38 -4.71 -0.32 -3.46
CA SER A 38 -5.95 0.45 -3.64
C SER A 38 -7.04 -0.29 -4.42
N ARG A 39 -6.81 -1.55 -4.80
CA ARG A 39 -7.81 -2.34 -5.51
C ARG A 39 -9.07 -2.52 -4.68
N ASP A 40 -10.22 -2.34 -5.33
CA ASP A 40 -11.52 -2.64 -4.77
C ASP A 40 -12.02 -4.00 -5.24
N VAL A 41 -12.82 -4.67 -4.40
CA VAL A 41 -13.57 -5.85 -4.83
C VAL A 41 -14.74 -5.38 -5.69
N ILE A 42 -14.76 -5.80 -6.95
CA ILE A 42 -15.79 -5.44 -7.92
C ILE A 42 -16.91 -6.49 -7.94
N GLY A 43 -16.60 -7.74 -7.60
CA GLY A 43 -17.57 -8.81 -7.61
C GLY A 43 -16.99 -10.13 -7.12
N TYR A 44 -17.78 -11.18 -7.24
CA TYR A 44 -17.42 -12.52 -6.81
C TYR A 44 -17.75 -13.53 -7.90
N PHE A 45 -16.92 -14.55 -8.00
CA PHE A 45 -17.23 -15.77 -8.74
C PHE A 45 -17.56 -16.89 -7.77
N ASN A 46 -18.41 -17.80 -8.18
CA ASN A 46 -18.64 -19.07 -7.50
C ASN A 46 -18.29 -20.25 -8.38
N SER A 47 -18.05 -21.40 -7.80
CA SER A 47 -17.99 -22.69 -8.49
C SER A 47 -19.29 -23.47 -8.26
N LYS A 48 -19.84 -24.06 -9.31
CA LYS A 48 -20.96 -25.01 -9.18
C LYS A 48 -20.51 -26.40 -8.80
N THR A 49 -19.21 -26.65 -8.90
CA THR A 49 -18.56 -27.90 -8.58
C THR A 49 -17.65 -27.74 -7.36
N GLU A 50 -17.27 -28.80 -6.73
CA GLU A 50 -16.37 -28.82 -5.57
C GLU A 50 -16.92 -28.08 -4.33
N SER A 51 -16.07 -27.32 -3.65
CA SER A 51 -16.35 -26.68 -2.35
C SER A 51 -17.34 -25.53 -2.41
N ARG A 52 -17.68 -25.02 -3.60
CA ARG A 52 -18.46 -23.80 -3.80
C ARG A 52 -17.93 -22.56 -3.08
N THR A 53 -16.65 -22.57 -2.76
CA THR A 53 -16.02 -21.39 -2.12
C THR A 53 -15.91 -20.28 -3.15
N PRO A 54 -16.56 -19.13 -2.94
CA PRO A 54 -16.45 -18.02 -3.84
C PRO A 54 -15.05 -17.39 -3.77
N TRP A 55 -14.66 -16.71 -4.87
CA TRP A 55 -13.45 -15.91 -4.91
C TRP A 55 -13.73 -14.52 -5.48
N THR A 56 -12.86 -13.57 -5.16
CA THR A 56 -13.05 -12.17 -5.51
C THR A 56 -12.67 -11.86 -6.97
N ALA A 57 -13.25 -10.82 -7.51
CA ALA A 57 -12.78 -10.15 -8.72
C ALA A 57 -12.44 -8.68 -8.36
N PRO A 58 -11.16 -8.24 -8.46
CA PRO A 58 -9.97 -9.00 -8.89
C PRO A 58 -9.65 -10.22 -8.04
N LEU A 59 -8.93 -11.20 -8.64
CA LEU A 59 -8.65 -12.48 -8.02
C LEU A 59 -7.77 -12.38 -6.77
N ALA A 60 -6.91 -11.38 -6.72
CA ALA A 60 -5.92 -11.25 -5.64
C ALA A 60 -5.84 -9.83 -5.09
N GLY A 61 -5.81 -9.75 -3.76
CA GLY A 61 -5.65 -8.53 -2.98
C GLY A 61 -5.83 -8.81 -1.48
N ILE A 62 -5.39 -7.89 -0.65
CA ILE A 62 -5.70 -7.88 0.78
C ILE A 62 -6.73 -6.77 1.01
N TRP A 63 -7.96 -7.16 1.28
CA TRP A 63 -9.13 -6.27 1.27
C TRP A 63 -9.37 -5.57 2.60
N GLY A 64 -8.77 -6.08 3.67
CA GLY A 64 -8.91 -5.54 5.00
C GLY A 64 -7.99 -4.34 5.26
N PRO A 65 -7.89 -3.93 6.54
CA PRO A 65 -7.12 -2.76 6.93
C PRO A 65 -5.63 -2.90 6.57
N LYS A 66 -5.05 -1.76 6.28
CA LYS A 66 -3.64 -1.61 5.94
C LYS A 66 -3.03 -0.58 6.88
N VAL A 67 -1.84 -0.84 7.37
CA VAL A 67 -1.04 0.10 8.18
C VAL A 67 0.35 0.15 7.57
N MET A 68 0.93 1.33 7.45
CA MET A 68 2.28 1.49 6.90
C MET A 68 3.22 2.04 7.97
N ILE A 69 4.41 1.43 8.09
CA ILE A 69 5.47 1.92 8.97
C ILE A 69 6.43 2.76 8.14
N ILE A 70 6.76 3.95 8.62
CA ILE A 70 7.66 4.90 7.97
C ILE A 70 8.75 5.36 8.95
N ASN A 71 9.89 5.79 8.42
CA ASN A 71 10.94 6.39 9.23
C ASN A 71 11.73 7.47 8.47
N GLU A 72 12.61 8.16 9.19
CA GLU A 72 13.46 9.25 8.71
C GLU A 72 14.46 8.86 7.60
N ARG A 73 14.61 7.56 7.34
CA ARG A 73 15.49 7.03 6.28
C ARG A 73 14.70 6.65 5.00
N ALA A 74 13.39 6.78 5.03
CA ALA A 74 12.58 6.68 3.83
C ALA A 74 12.67 8.02 3.07
N GLY A 75 13.08 7.97 1.82
CA GLY A 75 13.31 9.17 1.01
C GLY A 75 13.04 8.94 -0.47
N SER A 76 12.88 10.02 -1.24
CA SER A 76 12.58 9.97 -2.67
C SER A 76 11.27 9.18 -2.93
N GLY A 77 11.31 8.05 -3.65
CA GLY A 77 10.16 7.15 -3.76
C GLY A 77 9.66 6.63 -2.42
N GLY A 78 10.50 6.63 -1.35
CA GLY A 78 10.13 6.33 0.02
C GLY A 78 9.39 7.48 0.72
N ASP A 79 9.49 8.72 0.25
CA ASP A 79 8.59 9.82 0.62
C ASP A 79 7.29 9.75 -0.19
N LEU A 80 7.38 9.41 -1.47
CA LEU A 80 6.24 9.40 -2.37
C LEU A 80 5.23 8.30 -2.01
N LEU A 81 5.70 7.11 -1.61
CA LEU A 81 4.81 6.00 -1.30
C LEU A 81 3.87 6.29 -0.12
N PRO A 82 4.34 6.77 1.05
CA PRO A 82 3.44 7.14 2.13
C PRO A 82 2.56 8.36 1.79
N TYR A 83 3.05 9.29 0.98
CA TYR A 83 2.22 10.37 0.45
C TYR A 83 1.01 9.83 -0.32
N MET A 84 1.26 8.95 -1.31
CA MET A 84 0.21 8.34 -2.11
C MET A 84 -0.71 7.44 -1.28
N PHE A 85 -0.17 6.71 -0.31
CA PHE A 85 -0.91 5.86 0.61
C PHE A 85 -1.94 6.67 1.41
N ARG A 86 -1.53 7.83 1.93
CA ARG A 86 -2.41 8.79 2.61
C ARG A 86 -3.43 9.41 1.67
N ALA A 87 -3.00 9.87 0.49
CA ALA A 87 -3.89 10.47 -0.51
C ALA A 87 -5.01 9.51 -0.96
N LYS A 88 -4.70 8.21 -1.06
CA LYS A 88 -5.68 7.15 -1.33
C LYS A 88 -6.45 6.68 -0.10
N LYS A 89 -6.18 7.22 1.09
CA LYS A 89 -6.85 6.85 2.35
C LYS A 89 -6.80 5.35 2.66
N LEU A 90 -5.67 4.72 2.36
CA LEU A 90 -5.52 3.26 2.49
C LEU A 90 -5.41 2.83 3.96
N GLY A 91 -4.86 3.67 4.82
CA GLY A 91 -4.71 3.43 6.25
C GLY A 91 -3.80 4.45 6.93
N PRO A 92 -3.54 4.31 8.23
CA PRO A 92 -2.64 5.17 8.96
C PRO A 92 -1.17 4.86 8.70
N LEU A 93 -0.34 5.91 8.88
CA LEU A 93 1.10 5.85 8.90
C LEU A 93 1.59 5.82 10.35
N VAL A 94 2.51 4.91 10.68
CA VAL A 94 3.07 4.73 12.03
C VAL A 94 4.58 4.91 11.97
N GLY A 95 5.21 5.52 12.94
CA GLY A 95 6.65 5.64 13.05
C GLY A 95 7.15 7.06 13.16
N THR A 96 8.17 7.44 12.41
CA THR A 96 8.74 8.79 12.39
C THR A 96 8.66 9.39 11.00
N LYS A 97 8.73 10.73 10.94
CA LYS A 97 8.61 11.48 9.69
C LYS A 97 9.69 11.07 8.68
N THR A 98 9.30 10.94 7.41
CA THR A 98 10.23 10.60 6.31
C THR A 98 11.22 11.73 6.02
N TRP A 99 12.23 11.44 5.20
CA TRP A 99 13.34 12.34 4.95
C TRP A 99 12.94 13.66 4.29
N GLY A 100 12.02 13.62 3.33
CA GLY A 100 11.62 14.81 2.57
C GLY A 100 12.59 15.19 1.46
N GLY A 101 13.18 14.22 0.80
CA GLY A 101 14.05 14.42 -0.34
C GLY A 101 13.49 13.80 -1.61
N LEU A 102 12.46 14.42 -2.20
CA LEU A 102 11.73 13.89 -3.35
C LEU A 102 12.16 14.46 -4.69
N VAL A 103 12.95 15.53 -4.71
CA VAL A 103 13.46 16.13 -5.96
C VAL A 103 14.21 15.09 -6.79
N GLY A 104 13.78 14.92 -8.03
CA GLY A 104 14.40 14.02 -8.99
C GLY A 104 15.79 14.48 -9.42
N THR A 105 16.73 13.53 -9.47
CA THR A 105 18.13 13.75 -9.86
C THR A 105 18.52 12.91 -11.07
N TRP A 106 17.54 12.49 -11.86
CA TRP A 106 17.75 11.71 -13.08
C TRP A 106 18.49 12.53 -14.15
N ASP A 107 19.03 11.84 -15.12
CA ASP A 107 19.63 12.46 -16.32
C ASP A 107 20.80 13.41 -16.03
N THR A 108 21.66 13.07 -15.10
CA THR A 108 22.91 13.79 -14.84
C THR A 108 24.05 13.22 -15.70
N PRO A 109 24.60 13.98 -16.65
CA PRO A 109 25.69 13.51 -17.49
C PRO A 109 26.97 13.28 -16.69
N ARG A 110 27.80 12.35 -17.16
CA ARG A 110 29.15 12.17 -16.64
C ARG A 110 30.09 13.17 -17.25
N PHE A 111 31.08 13.63 -16.50
CA PHE A 111 32.18 14.42 -17.01
C PHE A 111 33.15 13.56 -17.81
N ILE A 112 33.99 14.21 -18.61
CA ILE A 112 34.99 13.54 -19.48
C ILE A 112 36.00 12.72 -18.69
N ASP A 113 36.28 13.10 -17.45
CA ASP A 113 37.17 12.39 -16.52
C ASP A 113 36.48 11.25 -15.76
N GLY A 114 35.19 10.99 -16.07
CA GLY A 114 34.35 10.02 -15.38
C GLY A 114 33.72 10.53 -14.09
N GLY A 115 34.03 11.73 -13.68
CA GLY A 115 33.39 12.40 -12.54
C GLY A 115 31.89 12.62 -12.74
N ARG A 116 31.17 12.91 -11.68
CA ARG A 116 29.73 13.14 -11.71
C ARG A 116 29.33 14.23 -10.72
N MET A 117 28.49 15.13 -11.17
CA MET A 117 27.78 16.07 -10.32
C MET A 117 26.28 15.81 -10.40
N VAL A 118 25.68 15.49 -9.26
CA VAL A 118 24.24 15.29 -9.17
C VAL A 118 23.57 16.66 -8.97
N ALA A 119 22.60 16.97 -9.81
CA ALA A 119 21.85 18.21 -9.78
C ALA A 119 20.34 17.95 -9.77
N PRO A 120 19.53 18.80 -9.13
CA PRO A 120 18.07 18.68 -9.18
C PRO A 120 17.57 18.85 -10.63
N ARG A 121 16.65 17.99 -11.05
CA ARG A 121 16.08 17.98 -12.41
C ARG A 121 14.58 18.18 -12.44
N GLY A 122 13.89 17.95 -11.34
CA GLY A 122 12.46 18.16 -11.25
C GLY A 122 11.94 17.97 -9.84
N GLY A 123 10.91 18.70 -9.50
CA GLY A 123 10.24 18.62 -8.21
C GLY A 123 8.83 18.05 -8.31
N PHE A 124 8.27 17.71 -7.16
CA PHE A 124 6.93 17.19 -7.02
C PHE A 124 5.99 18.29 -6.52
N TYR A 125 4.84 18.43 -7.18
CA TYR A 125 3.71 19.23 -6.71
C TYR A 125 2.43 18.38 -6.76
N ASP A 126 1.51 18.68 -5.89
CA ASP A 126 0.29 17.92 -5.74
C ASP A 126 -0.76 18.25 -6.82
N VAL A 127 -1.94 17.64 -6.69
CA VAL A 127 -3.05 17.82 -7.66
C VAL A 127 -3.66 19.24 -7.62
N ASP A 128 -3.40 20.00 -6.56
CA ASP A 128 -3.84 21.38 -6.40
C ASP A 128 -2.79 22.40 -6.92
N GLY A 129 -1.66 21.89 -7.45
CA GLY A 129 -0.57 22.69 -7.99
C GLY A 129 0.36 23.27 -6.93
N ILE A 130 0.40 22.69 -5.73
CA ILE A 130 1.20 23.16 -4.59
C ILE A 130 2.45 22.28 -4.49
N TRP A 131 3.63 22.90 -4.38
CA TRP A 131 4.89 22.18 -4.09
C TRP A 131 4.78 21.48 -2.74
N SER A 132 5.12 20.21 -2.70
CA SER A 132 4.83 19.35 -1.57
C SER A 132 5.92 18.30 -1.38
N VAL A 133 6.07 17.82 -0.17
CA VAL A 133 6.98 16.74 0.25
C VAL A 133 8.46 17.16 0.34
N GLU A 134 9.01 17.83 -0.68
CA GLU A 134 10.41 18.25 -0.67
C GLU A 134 10.70 19.21 0.50
N GLY A 135 11.72 18.89 1.29
CA GLY A 135 12.11 19.63 2.49
C GLY A 135 11.21 19.40 3.70
N GLU A 136 10.04 18.80 3.52
CA GLU A 136 9.06 18.60 4.61
C GLU A 136 8.95 17.14 5.04
N GLY A 137 8.98 16.20 4.08
CA GLY A 137 8.70 14.79 4.33
C GLY A 137 7.24 14.53 4.70
N ILE A 138 6.95 13.27 5.03
CA ILE A 138 5.61 12.81 5.42
C ILE A 138 5.62 12.46 6.90
N ALA A 139 4.87 13.21 7.70
CA ALA A 139 4.69 12.93 9.11
C ALA A 139 3.80 11.69 9.31
N PRO A 140 4.05 10.84 10.32
CA PRO A 140 3.16 9.73 10.65
C PRO A 140 1.85 10.25 11.27
N ASP A 141 0.81 9.42 11.25
CA ASP A 141 -0.44 9.65 11.97
C ASP A 141 -0.33 9.20 13.43
N ILE A 142 0.55 8.22 13.68
CA ILE A 142 0.90 7.70 15.01
C ILE A 142 2.42 7.77 15.14
N GLU A 143 2.89 8.74 15.91
CA GLU A 143 4.33 8.94 16.11
C GLU A 143 4.88 7.93 17.11
N VAL A 144 5.89 7.19 16.70
CA VAL A 144 6.57 6.17 17.51
C VAL A 144 8.04 6.16 17.19
N ASP A 145 8.86 6.50 18.17
CA ASP A 145 10.31 6.44 18.07
C ASP A 145 10.87 5.02 18.25
N MET A 146 11.99 4.75 17.60
CA MET A 146 12.79 3.56 17.86
C MET A 146 13.67 3.76 19.08
N ASP A 147 13.13 3.45 20.28
CA ASP A 147 13.91 3.50 21.53
C ASP A 147 15.10 2.52 21.47
N PRO A 148 16.35 3.01 21.54
CA PRO A 148 17.53 2.16 21.44
C PRO A 148 17.60 1.08 22.53
N GLN A 149 17.07 1.35 23.72
CA GLN A 149 17.10 0.37 24.82
C GLN A 149 16.15 -0.79 24.51
N LYS A 150 14.98 -0.52 23.97
CA LYS A 150 14.05 -1.55 23.54
C LYS A 150 14.58 -2.37 22.37
N VAL A 151 15.21 -1.70 21.39
CA VAL A 151 15.84 -2.37 20.25
C VAL A 151 16.94 -3.33 20.68
N LEU A 152 17.78 -2.92 21.63
CA LEU A 152 18.82 -3.80 22.21
C LEU A 152 18.22 -5.02 22.93
N GLN A 153 16.98 -4.95 23.40
CA GLN A 153 16.24 -6.06 23.99
C GLN A 153 15.50 -6.91 22.93
N GLY A 154 15.66 -6.61 21.65
CA GLY A 154 15.01 -7.31 20.54
C GLY A 154 13.56 -6.90 20.28
N GLN A 155 13.11 -5.76 20.82
CA GLN A 155 11.78 -5.20 20.56
C GLN A 155 11.80 -4.27 19.34
N ASP A 156 10.68 -4.16 18.65
CA ASP A 156 10.46 -3.18 17.58
C ASP A 156 9.20 -2.37 17.90
N PRO A 157 9.33 -1.24 18.61
CA PRO A 157 8.18 -0.43 19.03
C PRO A 157 7.30 0.05 17.89
N GLN A 158 7.89 0.35 16.73
CA GLN A 158 7.13 0.79 15.55
C GLN A 158 6.33 -0.35 14.95
N LEU A 159 6.91 -1.53 14.83
CA LEU A 159 6.20 -2.72 14.35
C LEU A 159 5.10 -3.14 15.33
N GLU A 160 5.38 -3.13 16.62
CA GLU A 160 4.40 -3.46 17.66
C GLU A 160 3.20 -2.52 17.60
N ALA A 161 3.42 -1.21 17.51
CA ALA A 161 2.36 -0.21 17.38
C ALA A 161 1.56 -0.37 16.07
N ALA A 162 2.22 -0.64 14.96
CA ALA A 162 1.55 -0.86 13.68
C ALA A 162 0.68 -2.13 13.68
N VAL A 163 1.15 -3.21 14.31
CA VAL A 163 0.37 -4.44 14.50
C VAL A 163 -0.82 -4.20 15.41
N GLU A 164 -0.63 -3.48 16.52
CA GLU A 164 -1.71 -3.13 17.44
C GLU A 164 -2.80 -2.32 16.72
N GLU A 165 -2.43 -1.30 15.95
CA GLU A 165 -3.37 -0.50 15.19
C GLU A 165 -4.09 -1.32 14.11
N ALA A 166 -3.36 -2.19 13.39
CA ALA A 166 -3.98 -3.09 12.41
C ALA A 166 -5.01 -4.03 13.06
N LEU A 167 -4.70 -4.60 14.22
CA LEU A 167 -5.61 -5.46 14.98
C LEU A 167 -6.82 -4.68 15.51
N LYS A 168 -6.64 -3.45 15.95
CA LYS A 168 -7.72 -2.55 16.35
C LYS A 168 -8.65 -2.23 15.18
N MET A 169 -8.08 -1.91 14.02
CA MET A 169 -8.85 -1.66 12.79
C MET A 169 -9.63 -2.90 12.33
N LEU A 170 -9.09 -4.09 12.49
CA LEU A 170 -9.75 -5.35 12.12
C LEU A 170 -11.07 -5.58 12.87
N LYS A 171 -11.22 -5.03 14.08
CA LYS A 171 -12.47 -5.14 14.85
C LYS A 171 -13.63 -4.37 14.19
N THR A 172 -13.35 -3.37 13.37
CA THR A 172 -14.36 -2.48 12.78
C THR A 172 -14.37 -2.48 11.25
N LYS A 173 -13.28 -2.87 10.61
CA LYS A 173 -13.07 -2.83 9.15
C LYS A 173 -12.67 -4.19 8.58
N SER A 174 -13.20 -5.27 9.13
CA SER A 174 -13.00 -6.60 8.58
C SER A 174 -13.69 -6.72 7.23
N PHE A 175 -12.97 -7.25 6.23
CA PHE A 175 -13.59 -7.61 4.96
C PHE A 175 -14.27 -8.97 5.09
N GLU A 176 -15.53 -9.02 4.69
CA GLU A 176 -16.31 -10.25 4.58
C GLU A 176 -16.94 -10.34 3.20
N MET A 177 -16.79 -11.49 2.56
CA MET A 177 -17.46 -11.72 1.28
C MET A 177 -18.98 -11.73 1.47
N LYS A 178 -19.68 -11.10 0.54
CA LYS A 178 -21.15 -11.18 0.52
C LYS A 178 -21.60 -12.60 0.21
N PRO A 179 -22.71 -13.06 0.82
CA PRO A 179 -23.24 -14.38 0.52
C PRO A 179 -23.68 -14.48 -0.94
N GLU A 180 -23.58 -15.67 -1.50
CA GLU A 180 -24.05 -15.96 -2.85
C GLU A 180 -25.56 -15.69 -2.96
N PRO A 181 -26.01 -14.93 -3.96
CA PRO A 181 -27.44 -14.72 -4.18
C PRO A 181 -28.13 -16.02 -4.64
N ALA A 182 -29.44 -16.07 -4.51
CA ALA A 182 -30.23 -17.19 -5.03
C ALA A 182 -29.97 -17.41 -6.52
N ALA A 183 -29.85 -18.65 -6.91
CA ALA A 183 -29.59 -19.01 -8.30
C ALA A 183 -30.70 -18.45 -9.22
N PRO A 184 -30.34 -17.85 -10.37
CA PRO A 184 -31.33 -17.33 -11.30
C PRO A 184 -32.17 -18.48 -11.90
N VAL A 185 -33.49 -18.30 -11.92
CA VAL A 185 -34.43 -19.26 -12.52
C VAL A 185 -34.42 -19.07 -14.04
N ARG A 186 -33.57 -19.82 -14.73
CA ARG A 186 -33.40 -19.74 -16.19
C ARG A 186 -34.38 -20.63 -16.98
N SER A 187 -35.17 -21.43 -16.29
CA SER A 187 -36.19 -22.31 -16.91
C SER A 187 -37.48 -21.57 -17.30
N ARG A 188 -37.69 -20.36 -16.77
CA ARG A 188 -38.84 -19.53 -17.17
C ARG A 188 -38.48 -18.70 -18.38
N ARG A 189 -39.26 -18.82 -19.47
CA ARG A 189 -39.13 -17.91 -20.62
C ARG A 189 -39.42 -16.49 -20.16
N PRO A 190 -38.67 -15.48 -20.60
CA PRO A 190 -39.04 -14.08 -20.40
C PRO A 190 -40.45 -13.81 -20.96
N ALA A 191 -41.24 -12.98 -20.30
CA ALA A 191 -42.51 -12.53 -20.81
C ALA A 191 -42.30 -11.87 -22.18
N GLY A 192 -43.11 -12.29 -23.20
CA GLY A 192 -43.00 -11.76 -24.57
C GLY A 192 -42.02 -12.51 -25.49
N TRP A 193 -41.46 -13.65 -25.06
CA TRP A 193 -40.62 -14.48 -25.93
C TRP A 193 -41.50 -15.44 -26.75
N GLU A 194 -41.93 -14.97 -27.90
CA GLU A 194 -42.55 -15.81 -28.95
C GLU A 194 -41.46 -16.34 -29.89
N ARG A 195 -41.67 -17.56 -30.45
CA ARG A 195 -40.72 -18.15 -31.41
C ARG A 195 -40.93 -17.49 -32.78
#